data_ccf1bd4774919f8073352188d613a78c
#
_entry.id   ccf1bd4774919f8073352188d613a78c
#
_cell.length_a   1.000
_cell.length_b   1.000
_cell.length_c   1.000
_cell.angle_alpha   90.00
_cell.angle_beta   90.00
_cell.angle_gamma   90.00
#
_symmetry.space_group_name_H-M   'P 1'
#
loop_
_entity.id
_entity.type
_entity.pdbx_description
1 polymer ?
#
loop_
_entity_poly.entity_id
_entity_poly.type
_entity_poly.pdbx_seq_one_letter_code
_entity_poly.pdbx_strand_id
1 'polypeptide(L)'
;MQTDYAGTLNINLSKVQNVRFDAPRLALLDDETKGSISEFSPMAERISVRRSASSEPIRVVPDRVRVIDPEPWESGEGGKLSGGVNLAGKSQAGNTDQNELDFDYHLDYRWRWHRIESAGILEYDTSSGVKTSQNWSLDVKYSRLFESPWYAAGWVLAGHDRFADKRLRVGVASTLGYRFSDSAQRNLRTELGPGYISEDFYDTQDRRFWGPFWYLDYDQVVWKDQLQLYHTQRAFWATNDTSKQLWRSWTGLRVPLISGIVGGIEYDIEYDSDPAVEAKTTDTTVRLKLGYAW
;
A
#
# COMPACT_ATOMS: atom_id res chain seq x y z
N MET A 1 17.80 14.68 -3.29
CA MET A 1 19.21 14.50 -3.68
C MET A 1 19.84 13.54 -2.71
N GLN A 2 20.40 12.44 -3.19
CA GLN A 2 21.10 11.44 -2.37
C GLN A 2 22.59 11.76 -2.37
N THR A 3 23.25 11.68 -1.22
CA THR A 3 24.69 11.98 -1.05
C THR A 3 25.35 10.85 -0.27
N ASP A 4 26.63 10.58 -0.55
CA ASP A 4 27.37 9.46 0.06
C ASP A 4 27.65 9.65 1.56
N TYR A 5 27.63 10.91 2.06
CA TYR A 5 27.96 11.24 3.45
C TYR A 5 26.83 11.90 4.24
N ALA A 6 25.73 12.31 3.60
CA ALA A 6 24.58 12.94 4.26
C ALA A 6 23.25 12.26 3.94
N GLY A 7 23.26 11.12 3.22
CA GLY A 7 22.06 10.44 2.80
C GLY A 7 21.17 11.28 1.87
N THR A 8 19.87 11.17 2.01
CA THR A 8 18.91 11.90 1.17
C THR A 8 18.68 13.31 1.70
N LEU A 9 18.96 14.32 0.89
CA LEU A 9 18.70 15.72 1.19
C LEU A 9 17.42 16.18 0.49
N ASN A 10 16.48 16.68 1.28
CA ASN A 10 15.28 17.37 0.77
C ASN A 10 15.58 18.85 0.57
N ILE A 11 15.63 19.28 -0.68
CA ILE A 11 15.97 20.65 -1.04
C ILE A 11 14.72 21.36 -1.56
N ASN A 12 14.36 22.49 -0.98
CA ASN A 12 13.28 23.31 -1.50
C ASN A 12 13.72 23.98 -2.81
N LEU A 13 13.16 23.53 -3.93
CA LEU A 13 13.51 24.01 -5.27
C LEU A 13 13.28 25.51 -5.45
N SER A 14 12.36 26.14 -4.71
CA SER A 14 12.15 27.59 -4.75
C SER A 14 13.32 28.41 -4.23
N LYS A 15 14.27 27.78 -3.54
CA LYS A 15 15.50 28.39 -3.02
C LYS A 15 16.74 28.01 -3.81
N VAL A 16 16.59 27.21 -4.86
CA VAL A 16 17.70 26.76 -5.72
C VAL A 16 17.75 27.63 -6.96
N GLN A 17 18.87 28.27 -7.18
CA GLN A 17 19.08 29.07 -8.40
C GLN A 17 19.50 28.20 -9.57
N ASN A 18 20.40 27.25 -9.32
CA ASN A 18 20.93 26.37 -10.35
C ASN A 18 21.54 25.12 -9.76
N VAL A 19 21.37 23.99 -10.46
CA VAL A 19 22.03 22.71 -10.21
C VAL A 19 22.84 22.34 -11.44
N ARG A 20 24.14 22.19 -11.31
CA ARG A 20 25.03 21.67 -12.36
C ARG A 20 25.38 20.22 -12.06
N PHE A 21 25.40 19.41 -13.10
CA PHE A 21 25.77 18.02 -13.01
C PHE A 21 27.16 17.82 -13.64
N ASP A 22 28.01 17.03 -12.98
CA ASP A 22 29.36 16.70 -13.47
C ASP A 22 29.32 15.92 -14.80
N ALA A 23 28.23 15.17 -15.02
CA ALA A 23 27.92 14.52 -16.28
C ALA A 23 26.45 14.76 -16.65
N PRO A 24 26.08 14.72 -17.94
CA PRO A 24 24.68 14.84 -18.33
C PRO A 24 23.81 13.78 -17.68
N ARG A 25 22.68 14.21 -17.11
CA ARG A 25 21.70 13.37 -16.42
C ARG A 25 20.48 13.15 -17.30
N LEU A 26 19.87 11.97 -17.22
CA LEU A 26 18.63 11.69 -17.91
C LEU A 26 17.49 12.50 -17.27
N ALA A 27 16.74 13.23 -18.08
CA ALA A 27 15.52 13.90 -17.66
C ALA A 27 14.33 13.30 -18.37
N LEU A 28 13.26 13.06 -17.63
CA LEU A 28 11.96 12.64 -18.14
C LEU A 28 11.04 13.86 -18.09
N LEU A 29 10.48 14.22 -19.26
CA LEU A 29 9.55 15.34 -19.39
C LEU A 29 8.10 14.89 -19.14
N ASP A 30 7.21 15.85 -18.98
CA ASP A 30 5.77 15.63 -18.80
C ASP A 30 5.10 14.92 -19.98
N ASP A 31 5.57 15.16 -21.22
CA ASP A 31 5.14 14.47 -22.44
C ASP A 31 5.84 13.12 -22.65
N GLU A 32 6.51 12.60 -21.60
CA GLU A 32 7.27 11.36 -21.59
C GLU A 32 8.48 11.31 -22.53
N THR A 33 8.84 12.43 -23.10
CA THR A 33 10.09 12.56 -23.85
C THR A 33 11.28 12.43 -22.88
N LYS A 34 12.24 11.60 -23.25
CA LYS A 34 13.52 11.47 -22.54
C LYS A 34 14.57 12.35 -23.21
N GLY A 35 15.39 12.98 -22.37
CA GLY A 35 16.51 13.77 -22.83
C GLY A 35 17.57 13.95 -21.75
N SER A 36 18.77 14.35 -22.13
CA SER A 36 19.84 14.63 -21.18
C SER A 36 19.89 16.12 -20.85
N ILE A 37 20.17 16.42 -19.59
CA ILE A 37 20.41 17.76 -19.06
C ILE A 37 21.75 17.80 -18.35
N SER A 38 22.52 18.89 -18.52
CA SER A 38 23.77 19.13 -17.79
C SER A 38 23.60 20.17 -16.70
N GLU A 39 22.50 20.90 -16.74
CA GLU A 39 22.18 21.98 -15.81
C GLU A 39 20.67 22.10 -15.65
N PHE A 40 20.20 22.31 -14.42
CA PHE A 40 18.80 22.52 -14.11
C PHE A 40 18.62 23.76 -13.24
N SER A 41 17.89 24.75 -13.75
CA SER A 41 17.55 25.98 -13.05
C SER A 41 16.05 26.09 -12.89
N PRO A 42 15.51 25.86 -11.67
CA PRO A 42 14.06 25.91 -11.43
C PRO A 42 13.42 27.27 -11.74
N MET A 43 14.21 28.35 -11.62
CA MET A 43 13.74 29.73 -11.82
C MET A 43 14.07 30.26 -13.23
N ALA A 44 14.71 29.48 -14.09
CA ALA A 44 15.01 29.92 -15.45
C ALA A 44 13.73 29.94 -16.29
N GLU A 45 13.63 30.87 -17.21
CA GLU A 45 12.53 30.91 -18.17
C GLU A 45 12.51 29.62 -19.06
N ARG A 46 13.71 29.12 -19.40
CA ARG A 46 13.89 27.88 -20.18
C ARG A 46 15.19 27.18 -19.81
N ILE A 47 15.17 25.86 -19.89
CA ILE A 47 16.34 24.98 -19.75
C ILE A 47 16.59 24.21 -21.05
N SER A 48 17.83 23.79 -21.27
CA SER A 48 18.24 23.03 -22.46
C SER A 48 18.17 21.55 -22.18
N VAL A 49 17.39 20.82 -22.98
CA VAL A 49 17.26 19.35 -22.94
C VAL A 49 17.71 18.77 -24.28
N ARG A 50 18.62 17.81 -24.28
CA ARG A 50 19.13 17.16 -25.49
C ARG A 50 18.57 15.75 -25.60
N ARG A 51 17.83 15.44 -26.67
CA ARG A 51 17.19 14.13 -26.87
C ARG A 51 18.18 13.01 -27.20
N SER A 52 19.25 13.33 -27.93
CA SER A 52 20.36 12.41 -28.22
C SER A 52 21.68 13.17 -28.31
N ALA A 53 22.80 12.46 -28.25
CA ALA A 53 24.14 13.09 -28.33
C ALA A 53 24.34 13.92 -29.61
N SER A 54 23.66 13.53 -30.71
CA SER A 54 23.75 14.17 -32.05
C SER A 54 22.63 15.18 -32.30
N SER A 55 21.64 15.34 -31.41
CA SER A 55 20.52 16.27 -31.63
C SER A 55 20.82 17.68 -31.12
N GLU A 56 20.24 18.68 -31.73
CA GLU A 56 20.22 20.02 -31.16
C GLU A 56 19.40 20.03 -29.87
N PRO A 57 19.83 20.80 -28.84
CA PRO A 57 19.10 20.91 -27.60
C PRO A 57 17.77 21.65 -27.82
N ILE A 58 16.70 21.09 -27.30
CA ILE A 58 15.41 21.76 -27.21
C ILE A 58 15.34 22.61 -25.94
N ARG A 59 14.64 23.74 -26.02
CA ARG A 59 14.41 24.62 -24.86
C ARG A 59 13.03 24.36 -24.29
N VAL A 60 12.98 23.92 -23.05
CA VAL A 60 11.72 23.62 -22.33
C VAL A 60 11.64 24.48 -21.06
N VAL A 61 10.45 24.77 -20.58
CA VAL A 61 10.27 25.37 -19.25
C VAL A 61 10.62 24.34 -18.16
N PRO A 62 11.21 24.76 -17.03
CA PRO A 62 11.62 23.82 -15.97
C PRO A 62 10.50 22.91 -15.47
N ASP A 63 9.26 23.43 -15.38
CA ASP A 63 8.09 22.70 -14.91
C ASP A 63 7.72 21.48 -15.76
N ARG A 64 8.22 21.41 -17.00
CA ARG A 64 8.07 20.25 -17.85
C ARG A 64 9.00 19.08 -17.50
N VAL A 65 9.99 19.30 -16.65
CA VAL A 65 10.87 18.24 -16.16
C VAL A 65 10.19 17.54 -14.97
N ARG A 66 9.69 16.34 -15.21
CA ARG A 66 9.01 15.54 -14.21
C ARG A 66 9.97 14.89 -13.22
N VAL A 67 11.05 14.27 -13.74
CA VAL A 67 12.06 13.57 -12.94
C VAL A 67 13.43 13.72 -13.62
N ILE A 68 14.47 13.85 -12.81
CA ILE A 68 15.86 13.76 -13.21
C ILE A 68 16.43 12.46 -12.66
N ASP A 69 17.13 11.69 -13.48
CA ASP A 69 17.57 10.31 -13.22
C ASP A 69 16.40 9.40 -12.81
N PRO A 70 15.37 9.23 -13.67
CA PRO A 70 14.22 8.39 -13.37
C PRO A 70 14.66 6.95 -13.12
N GLU A 71 14.04 6.31 -12.13
CA GLU A 71 14.16 4.85 -11.97
C GLU A 71 13.55 4.13 -13.19
N PRO A 72 13.96 2.89 -13.50
CA PRO A 72 13.45 2.16 -14.67
C PRO A 72 11.92 2.06 -14.74
N TRP A 73 11.26 1.93 -13.58
CA TRP A 73 9.80 1.88 -13.51
C TRP A 73 9.12 3.23 -13.84
N GLU A 74 9.79 4.35 -13.58
CA GLU A 74 9.28 5.69 -13.88
C GLU A 74 9.40 5.99 -15.38
N SER A 75 10.48 5.52 -16.00
CA SER A 75 10.74 5.69 -17.42
C SER A 75 10.03 4.65 -18.31
N GLY A 76 9.37 3.66 -17.72
CA GLY A 76 8.69 2.57 -18.41
C GLY A 76 9.60 1.47 -18.93
N GLU A 77 10.87 1.42 -18.48
CA GLU A 77 11.86 0.42 -18.87
C GLU A 77 11.91 -0.78 -17.93
N GLY A 78 11.08 -0.79 -16.89
CA GLY A 78 11.01 -1.85 -15.91
C GLY A 78 9.91 -1.65 -14.89
N GLY A 79 9.92 -2.48 -13.87
CA GLY A 79 9.02 -2.39 -12.71
C GLY A 79 9.81 -2.34 -11.41
N LYS A 80 9.19 -1.82 -10.36
CA LYS A 80 9.70 -1.84 -8.99
C LYS A 80 8.83 -2.77 -8.16
N LEU A 81 9.45 -3.79 -7.61
CA LEU A 81 8.84 -4.66 -6.63
C LEU A 81 9.31 -4.25 -5.24
N SER A 82 8.38 -3.99 -4.36
CA SER A 82 8.63 -3.80 -2.94
C SER A 82 7.62 -4.61 -2.13
N GLY A 83 7.93 -4.86 -0.87
CA GLY A 83 7.02 -5.65 -0.07
C GLY A 83 7.62 -6.05 1.27
N GLY A 84 6.94 -6.94 1.95
CA GLY A 84 7.41 -7.52 3.18
C GLY A 84 6.59 -8.72 3.58
N VAL A 85 7.21 -9.51 4.43
CA VAL A 85 6.59 -10.67 5.10
C VAL A 85 6.80 -10.54 6.60
N ASN A 86 5.81 -10.92 7.37
CA ASN A 86 5.88 -10.94 8.82
C ASN A 86 5.44 -12.30 9.35
N LEU A 87 6.07 -12.72 10.44
CA LEU A 87 5.70 -13.88 11.23
C LEU A 87 5.47 -13.44 12.66
N ALA A 88 4.41 -13.93 13.24
CA ALA A 88 4.18 -13.87 14.68
C ALA A 88 3.85 -15.26 15.18
N GLY A 89 4.32 -15.60 16.37
CA GLY A 89 4.06 -16.90 16.96
C GLY A 89 4.08 -16.81 18.47
N LYS A 90 3.21 -17.60 19.10
CA LYS A 90 3.18 -17.81 20.55
C LYS A 90 3.06 -19.30 20.81
N SER A 91 3.86 -19.81 21.72
CA SER A 91 3.71 -21.16 22.25
C SER A 91 3.75 -21.07 23.77
N GLN A 92 2.72 -21.56 24.42
CA GLN A 92 2.58 -21.59 25.86
C GLN A 92 2.20 -23.01 26.27
N ALA A 93 2.91 -23.54 27.28
CA ALA A 93 2.66 -24.85 27.84
C ALA A 93 2.53 -24.75 29.37
N GLY A 94 1.70 -25.55 30.00
CA GLY A 94 1.50 -25.57 31.44
C GLY A 94 0.01 -25.63 31.80
N ASN A 95 -0.46 -24.71 32.65
CA ASN A 95 -1.88 -24.65 33.02
C ASN A 95 -2.79 -24.30 31.82
N THR A 96 -2.22 -23.71 30.77
CA THR A 96 -2.87 -23.44 29.49
C THR A 96 -1.88 -23.82 28.39
N ASP A 97 -2.27 -24.72 27.49
CA ASP A 97 -1.53 -25.04 26.28
C ASP A 97 -2.12 -24.25 25.14
N GLN A 98 -1.35 -23.31 24.57
CA GLN A 98 -1.79 -22.47 23.48
C GLN A 98 -0.66 -22.32 22.46
N ASN A 99 -0.98 -22.52 21.18
CA ASN A 99 -0.08 -22.25 20.07
C ASN A 99 -0.80 -21.37 19.08
N GLU A 100 -0.17 -20.27 18.72
CA GLU A 100 -0.65 -19.29 17.74
C GLU A 100 0.43 -19.14 16.66
N LEU A 101 0.02 -19.10 15.40
CA LEU A 101 0.89 -18.85 14.26
C LEU A 101 0.19 -17.91 13.29
N ASP A 102 0.74 -16.71 13.16
CA ASP A 102 0.29 -15.71 12.21
C ASP A 102 1.37 -15.47 11.16
N PHE A 103 0.96 -15.43 9.93
CA PHE A 103 1.76 -15.03 8.79
C PHE A 103 1.02 -13.96 8.02
N ASP A 104 1.67 -12.87 7.70
CA ASP A 104 1.15 -11.87 6.76
C ASP A 104 2.20 -11.45 5.74
N TYR A 105 1.73 -11.04 4.58
CA TYR A 105 2.57 -10.46 3.55
C TYR A 105 1.89 -9.27 2.89
N HIS A 106 2.69 -8.39 2.33
CA HIS A 106 2.26 -7.36 1.39
C HIS A 106 3.27 -7.25 0.25
N LEU A 107 2.76 -7.09 -0.96
CA LEU A 107 3.54 -6.91 -2.18
C LEU A 107 3.00 -5.70 -2.94
N ASP A 108 3.91 -4.93 -3.51
CA ASP A 108 3.63 -3.77 -4.35
C ASP A 108 4.51 -3.84 -5.59
N TYR A 109 3.90 -4.02 -6.74
CA TYR A 109 4.60 -3.98 -8.02
C TYR A 109 4.12 -2.78 -8.81
N ARG A 110 5.02 -1.83 -9.07
CA ARG A 110 4.75 -0.58 -9.77
C ARG A 110 5.54 -0.51 -11.07
N TRP A 111 4.87 -0.16 -12.15
CA TRP A 111 5.52 0.16 -13.41
C TRP A 111 4.78 1.32 -14.09
N ARG A 112 5.50 2.39 -14.32
CA ARG A 112 5.01 3.63 -14.94
C ARG A 112 3.64 4.09 -14.38
N TRP A 113 2.56 3.86 -15.12
CA TRP A 113 1.19 4.25 -14.77
C TRP A 113 0.37 3.14 -14.12
N HIS A 114 0.99 2.03 -13.82
CA HIS A 114 0.30 0.84 -13.30
C HIS A 114 0.88 0.43 -11.95
N ARG A 115 0.02 -0.08 -11.10
CA ARG A 115 0.42 -0.63 -9.81
C ARG A 115 -0.44 -1.84 -9.50
N ILE A 116 0.16 -2.93 -9.07
CA ILE A 116 -0.50 -4.08 -8.47
C ILE A 116 -0.07 -4.15 -7.01
N GLU A 117 -1.03 -4.21 -6.12
CA GLU A 117 -0.84 -4.40 -4.70
C GLU A 117 -1.51 -5.69 -4.29
N SER A 118 -0.85 -6.49 -3.47
CA SER A 118 -1.42 -7.71 -2.89
C SER A 118 -1.06 -7.79 -1.41
N ALA A 119 -2.01 -8.18 -0.59
CA ALA A 119 -1.80 -8.45 0.83
C ALA A 119 -2.54 -9.73 1.21
N GLY A 120 -2.02 -10.46 2.18
CA GLY A 120 -2.66 -11.66 2.68
C GLY A 120 -2.28 -11.94 4.13
N ILE A 121 -3.18 -12.60 4.83
CA ILE A 121 -3.03 -13.03 6.23
C ILE A 121 -3.42 -14.50 6.31
N LEU A 122 -2.66 -15.26 7.09
CA LEU A 122 -2.95 -16.62 7.51
C LEU A 122 -2.85 -16.68 9.03
N GLU A 123 -3.88 -17.16 9.69
CA GLU A 123 -3.91 -17.34 11.15
C GLU A 123 -4.32 -18.76 11.48
N TYR A 124 -3.56 -19.39 12.38
CA TYR A 124 -3.82 -20.75 12.83
C TYR A 124 -3.51 -20.86 14.31
N ASP A 125 -4.56 -21.05 15.12
CA ASP A 125 -4.41 -21.14 16.57
C ASP A 125 -4.99 -22.44 17.10
N THR A 126 -4.37 -22.93 18.18
CA THR A 126 -4.86 -24.06 18.95
C THR A 126 -4.79 -23.75 20.44
N SER A 127 -5.76 -24.22 21.19
CA SER A 127 -5.76 -24.18 22.65
C SER A 127 -6.08 -25.55 23.21
N SER A 128 -5.20 -26.09 24.05
CA SER A 128 -5.31 -27.45 24.62
C SER A 128 -5.55 -28.53 23.57
N GLY A 129 -4.87 -28.41 22.41
CA GLY A 129 -4.99 -29.33 21.28
C GLY A 129 -6.25 -29.19 20.44
N VAL A 130 -7.12 -28.23 20.76
CA VAL A 130 -8.32 -27.90 20.00
C VAL A 130 -8.05 -26.65 19.17
N LYS A 131 -8.45 -26.65 17.89
CA LYS A 131 -8.36 -25.47 17.04
C LYS A 131 -9.25 -24.35 17.56
N THR A 132 -8.72 -23.14 17.63
CA THR A 132 -9.44 -21.93 18.10
C THR A 132 -9.47 -20.83 17.05
N SER A 133 -8.56 -20.84 16.06
CA SER A 133 -8.60 -19.99 14.88
C SER A 133 -8.13 -20.77 13.65
N GLN A 134 -8.78 -20.55 12.53
CA GLN A 134 -8.36 -20.99 11.20
C GLN A 134 -8.97 -20.05 10.18
N ASN A 135 -8.21 -19.01 9.82
CA ASN A 135 -8.66 -18.05 8.84
C ASN A 135 -7.55 -17.67 7.85
N TRP A 136 -7.95 -17.19 6.70
CA TRP A 136 -7.06 -16.53 5.75
C TRP A 136 -7.79 -15.41 5.01
N SER A 137 -7.04 -14.41 4.60
CA SER A 137 -7.52 -13.39 3.67
C SER A 137 -6.49 -13.08 2.60
N LEU A 138 -6.99 -12.72 1.43
CA LEU A 138 -6.22 -12.30 0.27
C LEU A 138 -6.87 -11.07 -0.34
N ASP A 139 -6.10 -10.03 -0.54
CA ASP A 139 -6.49 -8.81 -1.22
C ASP A 139 -5.59 -8.60 -2.43
N VAL A 140 -6.17 -8.33 -3.57
CA VAL A 140 -5.46 -7.94 -4.79
C VAL A 140 -6.09 -6.68 -5.35
N LYS A 141 -5.27 -5.68 -5.60
CA LYS A 141 -5.68 -4.42 -6.21
C LYS A 141 -4.82 -4.10 -7.42
N TYR A 142 -5.46 -3.77 -8.52
CA TYR A 142 -4.82 -3.16 -9.67
C TYR A 142 -5.22 -1.69 -9.76
N SER A 143 -4.25 -0.79 -9.97
CA SER A 143 -4.47 0.64 -10.10
C SER A 143 -3.89 1.17 -11.42
N ARG A 144 -4.68 1.98 -12.13
CA ARG A 144 -4.24 2.81 -13.23
C ARG A 144 -4.05 4.24 -12.73
N LEU A 145 -2.80 4.68 -12.64
CA LEU A 145 -2.43 6.02 -12.21
C LEU A 145 -2.53 7.00 -13.39
N PHE A 146 -2.93 8.25 -13.12
CA PHE A 146 -2.97 9.32 -14.09
C PHE A 146 -1.88 10.36 -13.76
N GLU A 147 -1.61 11.27 -14.69
CA GLU A 147 -0.70 12.41 -14.46
C GLU A 147 -1.18 13.32 -13.32
N SER A 148 -2.48 13.39 -13.12
CA SER A 148 -3.13 14.07 -12.00
C SER A 148 -3.04 13.24 -10.71
N PRO A 149 -3.43 13.78 -9.54
CA PRO A 149 -3.53 13.01 -8.30
C PRO A 149 -4.57 11.89 -8.33
N TRP A 150 -5.42 11.83 -9.34
CA TRP A 150 -6.47 10.82 -9.49
C TRP A 150 -5.91 9.50 -10.02
N TYR A 151 -6.58 8.42 -9.71
CA TYR A 151 -6.36 7.08 -10.28
C TYR A 151 -7.64 6.24 -10.23
N ALA A 152 -7.73 5.24 -11.08
CA ALA A 152 -8.78 4.24 -11.02
C ALA A 152 -8.22 2.92 -10.51
N ALA A 153 -9.00 2.19 -9.70
CA ALA A 153 -8.57 0.90 -9.19
C ALA A 153 -9.67 -0.16 -9.28
N GLY A 154 -9.24 -1.41 -9.43
CA GLY A 154 -10.07 -2.60 -9.32
C GLY A 154 -9.55 -3.48 -8.19
N TRP A 155 -10.47 -4.01 -7.37
CA TRP A 155 -10.20 -4.83 -6.21
C TRP A 155 -10.79 -6.23 -6.36
N VAL A 156 -10.04 -7.21 -5.87
CA VAL A 156 -10.53 -8.57 -5.59
C VAL A 156 -10.14 -8.88 -4.15
N LEU A 157 -11.10 -9.25 -3.35
CA LEU A 157 -10.96 -9.62 -1.95
C LEU A 157 -11.44 -11.06 -1.80
N ALA A 158 -10.70 -11.89 -1.10
CA ALA A 158 -11.12 -13.25 -0.77
C ALA A 158 -10.76 -13.55 0.67
N GLY A 159 -11.57 -14.35 1.35
CA GLY A 159 -11.31 -14.73 2.72
C GLY A 159 -12.16 -15.92 3.18
N HIS A 160 -11.63 -16.59 4.18
CA HIS A 160 -12.23 -17.72 4.85
C HIS A 160 -12.03 -17.56 6.35
N ASP A 161 -13.05 -17.90 7.13
CA ASP A 161 -12.95 -17.94 8.58
C ASP A 161 -13.86 -19.04 9.12
N ARG A 162 -13.24 -20.14 9.52
CA ARG A 162 -13.96 -21.34 9.99
C ARG A 162 -14.78 -21.05 11.24
N PHE A 163 -14.28 -20.23 12.15
CA PHE A 163 -14.90 -19.95 13.45
C PHE A 163 -15.93 -18.84 13.39
N ALA A 164 -15.92 -18.02 12.34
CA ALA A 164 -16.98 -17.08 12.02
C ALA A 164 -18.02 -17.65 11.02
N ASP A 165 -18.14 -18.98 10.89
CA ASP A 165 -19.02 -19.70 9.96
C ASP A 165 -18.81 -19.34 8.47
N LYS A 166 -17.78 -18.59 8.11
CA LYS A 166 -17.51 -18.11 6.75
C LYS A 166 -16.69 -19.14 5.96
N ARG A 167 -17.34 -19.92 5.10
CA ARG A 167 -16.67 -20.85 4.20
C ARG A 167 -15.86 -20.13 3.13
N LEU A 168 -16.46 -19.10 2.53
CA LEU A 168 -15.78 -18.21 1.57
C LEU A 168 -16.50 -16.86 1.50
N ARG A 169 -15.74 -15.78 1.62
CA ARG A 169 -16.17 -14.43 1.29
C ARG A 169 -15.39 -13.96 0.07
N VAL A 170 -16.08 -13.51 -0.97
CA VAL A 170 -15.46 -12.92 -2.15
C VAL A 170 -16.04 -11.54 -2.34
N GLY A 171 -15.17 -10.55 -2.49
CA GLY A 171 -15.53 -9.17 -2.79
C GLY A 171 -14.87 -8.69 -4.07
N VAL A 172 -15.56 -7.84 -4.81
CA VAL A 172 -14.99 -7.08 -5.92
C VAL A 172 -15.42 -5.63 -5.81
N ALA A 173 -14.54 -4.71 -6.17
CA ALA A 173 -14.89 -3.29 -6.23
C ALA A 173 -14.18 -2.59 -7.40
N SER A 174 -14.79 -1.52 -7.89
CA SER A 174 -14.17 -0.61 -8.86
C SER A 174 -14.23 0.80 -8.27
N THR A 175 -13.08 1.42 -8.10
CA THR A 175 -12.95 2.66 -7.34
C THR A 175 -12.28 3.76 -8.12
N LEU A 176 -12.62 5.00 -7.80
CA LEU A 176 -11.86 6.19 -8.15
C LEU A 176 -11.11 6.66 -6.90
N GLY A 177 -9.82 6.84 -7.04
CA GLY A 177 -8.95 7.22 -5.93
C GLY A 177 -8.31 8.58 -6.14
N TYR A 178 -7.95 9.21 -5.02
CA TYR A 178 -7.23 10.48 -4.97
C TYR A 178 -6.02 10.38 -4.03
N ARG A 179 -4.85 10.81 -4.50
CA ARG A 179 -3.59 10.88 -3.75
C ARG A 179 -3.43 12.29 -3.20
N PHE A 180 -3.61 12.46 -1.89
CA PHE A 180 -3.39 13.74 -1.21
C PHE A 180 -1.91 14.02 -1.03
N SER A 181 -1.12 12.98 -0.83
CA SER A 181 0.33 13.02 -0.69
C SER A 181 0.93 11.73 -1.24
N ASP A 182 2.00 11.82 -1.99
CA ASP A 182 2.76 10.69 -2.56
C ASP A 182 4.25 11.08 -2.49
N SER A 183 4.87 10.88 -1.34
CA SER A 183 6.27 11.23 -1.07
C SER A 183 6.96 10.17 -0.23
N ALA A 184 8.28 10.18 -0.19
CA ALA A 184 9.06 9.26 0.63
C ALA A 184 8.79 9.40 2.14
N GLN A 185 8.30 10.56 2.62
CA GLN A 185 8.03 10.82 4.03
C GLN A 185 6.58 10.58 4.42
N ARG A 186 5.64 10.75 3.47
CA ARG A 186 4.21 10.65 3.77
C ARG A 186 3.44 10.27 2.53
N ASN A 187 2.59 9.27 2.67
CA ASN A 187 1.59 8.89 1.68
C ASN A 187 0.20 8.97 2.31
N LEU A 188 -0.74 9.53 1.58
CA LEU A 188 -2.14 9.56 1.95
C LEU A 188 -2.98 9.48 0.70
N ARG A 189 -3.80 8.45 0.61
CA ARG A 189 -4.74 8.24 -0.50
C ARG A 189 -6.06 7.69 0.01
N THR A 190 -7.12 7.99 -0.71
CA THR A 190 -8.45 7.44 -0.47
C THR A 190 -9.09 7.02 -1.78
N GLU A 191 -10.02 6.08 -1.69
CA GLU A 191 -10.77 5.54 -2.83
C GLU A 191 -12.23 5.38 -2.46
N LEU A 192 -13.10 5.57 -3.43
CA LEU A 192 -14.53 5.34 -3.30
C LEU A 192 -15.09 4.78 -4.61
N GLY A 193 -16.01 3.83 -4.52
CA GLY A 193 -16.69 3.29 -5.69
C GLY A 193 -17.66 2.16 -5.35
N PRO A 194 -18.35 1.62 -6.34
CA PRO A 194 -19.24 0.48 -6.13
C PRO A 194 -18.48 -0.80 -5.82
N GLY A 195 -19.05 -1.60 -4.95
CA GLY A 195 -18.56 -2.92 -4.59
C GLY A 195 -19.69 -3.96 -4.56
N TYR A 196 -19.27 -5.21 -4.63
CA TYR A 196 -20.11 -6.39 -4.48
C TYR A 196 -19.41 -7.39 -3.59
N ILE A 197 -20.14 -8.02 -2.67
CA ILE A 197 -19.66 -9.05 -1.76
C ILE A 197 -20.61 -10.25 -1.82
N SER A 198 -20.04 -11.45 -1.92
CA SER A 198 -20.70 -12.73 -1.76
C SER A 198 -20.10 -13.42 -0.54
N GLU A 199 -20.96 -13.91 0.35
CA GLU A 199 -20.61 -14.68 1.53
C GLU A 199 -21.28 -16.05 1.45
N ASP A 200 -20.44 -17.08 1.41
CA ASP A 200 -20.86 -18.49 1.52
C ASP A 200 -20.56 -18.94 2.95
N PHE A 201 -21.53 -19.54 3.60
CA PHE A 201 -21.44 -20.02 4.97
C PHE A 201 -21.38 -21.56 5.05
N TYR A 202 -20.99 -22.09 6.21
CA TYR A 202 -21.05 -23.52 6.45
C TYR A 202 -22.47 -23.98 6.86
N ASP A 203 -23.06 -23.24 7.80
CA ASP A 203 -24.31 -23.60 8.47
C ASP A 203 -25.44 -22.58 8.22
N THR A 204 -25.06 -21.32 7.86
CA THR A 204 -26.01 -20.22 7.60
C THR A 204 -26.28 -20.08 6.10
N GLN A 205 -27.36 -19.39 5.73
CA GLN A 205 -27.72 -19.14 4.34
C GLN A 205 -26.74 -18.16 3.69
N ASP A 206 -26.30 -18.46 2.46
CA ASP A 206 -25.44 -17.61 1.65
C ASP A 206 -26.07 -16.25 1.39
N ARG A 207 -25.24 -15.21 1.38
CA ARG A 207 -25.68 -13.83 1.25
C ARG A 207 -24.91 -13.08 0.16
N ARG A 208 -25.56 -12.07 -0.43
CA ARG A 208 -24.97 -11.24 -1.49
C ARG A 208 -25.33 -9.79 -1.30
N PHE A 209 -24.35 -8.93 -1.38
CA PHE A 209 -24.47 -7.52 -1.07
C PHE A 209 -23.92 -6.64 -2.17
N TRP A 210 -24.57 -5.49 -2.39
CA TRP A 210 -24.13 -4.42 -3.26
C TRP A 210 -24.05 -3.13 -2.47
N GLY A 211 -23.06 -2.29 -2.75
CA GLY A 211 -23.02 -0.99 -2.08
C GLY A 211 -21.70 -0.24 -2.31
N PRO A 212 -21.55 0.94 -1.74
CA PRO A 212 -20.29 1.67 -1.77
C PRO A 212 -19.20 0.93 -1.00
N PHE A 213 -18.02 0.91 -1.61
CA PHE A 213 -16.77 0.47 -1.02
C PHE A 213 -15.86 1.68 -0.86
N TRP A 214 -15.27 1.84 0.30
CA TRP A 214 -14.32 2.88 0.63
C TRP A 214 -13.00 2.30 1.13
N TYR A 215 -11.91 2.96 0.77
CA TYR A 215 -10.56 2.61 1.19
C TYR A 215 -9.77 3.87 1.53
N LEU A 216 -8.96 3.80 2.58
CA LEU A 216 -8.00 4.82 2.98
C LEU A 216 -6.67 4.14 3.30
N ASP A 217 -5.60 4.75 2.86
CA ASP A 217 -4.24 4.31 3.13
C ASP A 217 -3.38 5.51 3.49
N TYR A 218 -2.76 5.42 4.63
CA TYR A 218 -1.89 6.44 5.17
C TYR A 218 -0.62 5.81 5.72
N ASP A 219 0.54 6.36 5.36
CA ASP A 219 1.79 6.08 6.01
C ASP A 219 2.63 7.35 6.16
N GLN A 220 3.39 7.43 7.23
CA GLN A 220 4.27 8.56 7.51
C GLN A 220 5.50 8.11 8.29
N VAL A 221 6.67 8.56 7.84
CA VAL A 221 7.90 8.52 8.61
C VAL A 221 7.85 9.63 9.67
N VAL A 222 7.75 9.24 10.95
CA VAL A 222 7.52 10.18 12.06
C VAL A 222 8.79 10.57 12.82
N TRP A 223 9.85 9.75 12.77
CA TRP A 223 11.11 10.08 13.45
C TRP A 223 12.33 9.61 12.66
N LYS A 224 13.13 10.55 12.14
CA LYS A 224 14.51 10.38 11.61
C LYS A 224 14.71 9.10 10.76
N ASP A 225 13.74 8.78 9.91
CA ASP A 225 13.72 7.57 9.10
C ASP A 225 13.76 6.24 9.90
N GLN A 226 13.47 6.29 11.21
CA GLN A 226 13.51 5.15 12.11
C GLN A 226 12.15 4.65 12.57
N LEU A 227 11.11 5.46 12.51
CA LEU A 227 9.77 5.10 12.94
C LEU A 227 8.77 5.47 11.87
N GLN A 228 8.03 4.50 11.39
CA GLN A 228 6.93 4.67 10.45
C GLN A 228 5.60 4.38 11.13
N LEU A 229 4.68 5.34 11.07
CA LEU A 229 3.27 5.15 11.40
C LEU A 229 2.53 4.79 10.13
N TYR A 230 1.69 3.76 10.18
CA TYR A 230 0.78 3.44 9.09
C TYR A 230 -0.65 3.23 9.60
N HIS A 231 -1.61 3.52 8.73
CA HIS A 231 -3.02 3.26 8.96
C HIS A 231 -3.69 2.91 7.63
N THR A 232 -4.27 1.74 7.56
CA THR A 232 -5.06 1.29 6.41
C THR A 232 -6.47 1.01 6.87
N GLN A 233 -7.46 1.40 6.08
CA GLN A 233 -8.86 1.23 6.43
C GLN A 233 -9.68 0.92 5.19
N ARG A 234 -10.63 0.01 5.32
CA ARG A 234 -11.64 -0.25 4.29
C ARG A 234 -13.02 -0.41 4.91
N ALA A 235 -14.02 0.02 4.18
CA ALA A 235 -15.40 -0.11 4.61
C ALA A 235 -16.31 -0.43 3.41
N PHE A 236 -17.38 -1.13 3.70
CA PHE A 236 -18.44 -1.45 2.76
C PHE A 236 -19.79 -1.29 3.44
N TRP A 237 -20.73 -0.67 2.76
CA TRP A 237 -22.10 -0.48 3.23
C TRP A 237 -23.07 -1.09 2.22
N ALA A 238 -23.80 -2.14 2.59
CA ALA A 238 -24.76 -2.73 1.71
C ALA A 238 -25.96 -1.79 1.48
N THR A 239 -26.40 -1.67 0.23
CA THR A 239 -27.60 -0.88 -0.14
C THR A 239 -28.85 -1.75 -0.31
N ASN A 240 -28.68 -3.02 -0.59
CA ASN A 240 -29.76 -3.99 -0.67
C ASN A 240 -30.09 -4.65 0.69
N ASP A 241 -29.23 -4.46 1.68
CA ASP A 241 -29.46 -4.85 3.07
C ASP A 241 -28.81 -3.81 3.97
N THR A 242 -29.58 -2.86 4.44
CA THR A 242 -29.08 -1.72 5.23
C THR A 242 -28.55 -2.09 6.61
N SER A 243 -28.79 -3.34 7.06
CA SER A 243 -28.21 -3.85 8.29
C SER A 243 -26.73 -4.22 8.12
N LYS A 244 -26.30 -4.56 6.88
CA LYS A 244 -24.94 -5.05 6.63
C LYS A 244 -23.96 -3.92 6.37
N GLN A 245 -23.00 -3.81 7.28
CA GLN A 245 -21.84 -2.92 7.21
C GLN A 245 -20.59 -3.72 7.57
N LEU A 246 -19.55 -3.58 6.79
CA LEU A 246 -18.25 -4.16 7.04
C LEU A 246 -17.22 -3.06 7.16
N TRP A 247 -16.40 -3.13 8.15
CA TRP A 247 -15.28 -2.21 8.35
C TRP A 247 -14.08 -2.94 8.91
N ARG A 248 -12.90 -2.67 8.37
CA ARG A 248 -11.66 -3.18 8.90
C ARG A 248 -10.58 -2.12 8.85
N SER A 249 -9.80 -2.00 9.91
CA SER A 249 -8.68 -1.07 9.97
C SER A 249 -7.45 -1.71 10.63
N TRP A 250 -6.30 -1.37 10.09
CA TRP A 250 -4.98 -1.73 10.62
C TRP A 250 -4.23 -0.46 10.94
N THR A 251 -3.83 -0.29 12.17
CA THR A 251 -3.01 0.85 12.61
C THR A 251 -1.77 0.32 13.29
N GLY A 252 -0.61 0.76 12.84
CA GLY A 252 0.62 0.23 13.42
C GLY A 252 1.81 1.19 13.35
N LEU A 253 2.82 0.81 14.11
CA LEU A 253 4.14 1.41 14.10
C LEU A 253 5.13 0.38 13.58
N ARG A 254 6.02 0.79 12.71
CA ARG A 254 7.09 -0.03 12.15
C ARG A 254 8.44 0.63 12.38
N VAL A 255 9.42 -0.18 12.78
CA VAL A 255 10.79 0.26 13.04
C VAL A 255 11.74 -0.61 12.22
N PRO A 256 12.53 -0.05 11.30
CA PRO A 256 13.62 -0.78 10.66
C PRO A 256 14.69 -1.12 11.71
N LEU A 257 15.13 -2.37 11.75
CA LEU A 257 16.12 -2.85 12.71
C LEU A 257 17.48 -2.96 12.04
N ILE A 258 17.69 -4.00 11.24
CA ILE A 258 18.95 -4.25 10.54
C ILE A 258 18.70 -5.02 9.23
N SER A 259 19.39 -4.64 8.16
CA SER A 259 19.43 -5.40 6.89
C SER A 259 18.06 -5.85 6.37
N GLY A 260 17.08 -4.96 6.35
CA GLY A 260 15.73 -5.27 5.89
C GLY A 260 14.82 -5.92 6.95
N ILE A 261 15.36 -6.31 8.10
CA ILE A 261 14.53 -6.77 9.23
C ILE A 261 13.78 -5.58 9.82
N VAL A 262 12.49 -5.76 10.03
CA VAL A 262 11.59 -4.76 10.61
C VAL A 262 10.85 -5.35 11.79
N GLY A 263 10.74 -4.56 12.86
CA GLY A 263 9.88 -4.85 13.99
C GLY A 263 8.66 -3.93 13.97
N GLY A 264 7.57 -4.36 14.57
CA GLY A 264 6.38 -3.51 14.62
C GLY A 264 5.34 -3.97 15.63
N ILE A 265 4.41 -3.07 15.88
CA ILE A 265 3.17 -3.34 16.61
C ILE A 265 2.01 -2.87 15.74
N GLU A 266 0.97 -3.70 15.65
CA GLU A 266 -0.24 -3.42 14.89
C GLU A 266 -1.47 -3.66 15.74
N TYR A 267 -2.43 -2.78 15.63
CA TYR A 267 -3.78 -2.89 16.16
C TYR A 267 -4.76 -3.04 14.98
N ASP A 268 -5.41 -4.19 14.90
CA ASP A 268 -6.42 -4.54 13.91
C ASP A 268 -7.81 -4.48 14.55
N ILE A 269 -8.77 -3.87 13.85
CA ILE A 269 -10.19 -3.87 14.20
C ILE A 269 -10.96 -4.39 13.00
N GLU A 270 -11.74 -5.44 13.19
CA GLU A 270 -12.72 -5.92 12.22
C GLU A 270 -14.13 -5.75 12.79
N TYR A 271 -14.99 -5.11 12.01
CA TYR A 271 -16.41 -4.90 12.36
C TYR A 271 -17.31 -5.46 11.27
N ASP A 272 -18.25 -6.28 11.69
CA ASP A 272 -19.34 -6.83 10.87
C ASP A 272 -20.66 -6.59 11.63
N SER A 273 -21.53 -5.73 11.10
CA SER A 273 -22.77 -5.37 11.79
C SER A 273 -23.79 -6.50 11.83
N ASP A 274 -23.67 -7.49 10.93
CA ASP A 274 -24.55 -8.67 10.83
C ASP A 274 -23.67 -9.93 10.65
N PRO A 275 -22.96 -10.35 11.73
CA PRO A 275 -22.12 -11.55 11.69
C PRO A 275 -22.97 -12.82 11.66
N ALA A 276 -22.30 -13.97 11.51
CA ALA A 276 -22.95 -15.27 11.69
C ALA A 276 -23.50 -15.44 13.12
N VAL A 277 -24.44 -16.34 13.30
CA VAL A 277 -25.05 -16.63 14.62
C VAL A 277 -23.93 -17.01 15.60
N GLU A 278 -23.97 -16.43 16.82
CA GLU A 278 -23.00 -16.57 17.88
C GLU A 278 -21.64 -15.85 17.68
N ALA A 279 -21.35 -15.29 16.49
CA ALA A 279 -20.16 -14.48 16.28
C ALA A 279 -20.33 -13.05 16.81
N LYS A 280 -19.22 -12.44 17.22
CA LYS A 280 -19.21 -11.03 17.67
C LYS A 280 -19.26 -10.09 16.48
N THR A 281 -19.81 -8.90 16.71
CA THR A 281 -19.83 -7.82 15.72
C THR A 281 -18.48 -7.13 15.58
N THR A 282 -17.62 -7.21 16.57
CA THR A 282 -16.32 -6.52 16.59
C THR A 282 -15.26 -7.45 17.13
N ASP A 283 -14.21 -7.64 16.33
CA ASP A 283 -12.99 -8.32 16.72
C ASP A 283 -11.83 -7.33 16.76
N THR A 284 -10.97 -7.47 17.76
CA THR A 284 -9.78 -6.63 17.91
C THR A 284 -8.57 -7.49 18.19
N THR A 285 -7.47 -7.21 17.50
CA THR A 285 -6.23 -7.97 17.64
C THR A 285 -5.05 -7.02 17.77
N VAL A 286 -4.15 -7.29 18.71
CA VAL A 286 -2.85 -6.62 18.83
C VAL A 286 -1.79 -7.63 18.41
N ARG A 287 -0.98 -7.27 17.42
CA ARG A 287 0.12 -8.11 16.89
C ARG A 287 1.47 -7.47 17.14
N LEU A 288 2.39 -8.24 17.68
CA LEU A 288 3.81 -7.91 17.64
C LEU A 288 4.40 -8.61 16.41
N LYS A 289 4.93 -7.81 15.50
CA LYS A 289 5.42 -8.30 14.20
C LYS A 289 6.93 -8.25 14.13
N LEU A 290 7.52 -9.31 13.59
CA LEU A 290 8.91 -9.35 13.16
C LEU A 290 8.91 -9.82 11.71
N GLY A 291 9.51 -9.05 10.83
CA GLY A 291 9.44 -9.34 9.42
C GLY A 291 10.67 -8.88 8.65
N TYR A 292 10.58 -9.06 7.35
CA TYR A 292 11.57 -8.62 6.38
C TYR A 292 10.88 -7.79 5.30
N ALA A 293 11.42 -6.60 5.03
CA ALA A 293 10.96 -5.69 3.98
C ALA A 293 12.08 -5.44 2.95
N TRP A 294 11.71 -5.34 1.65
CA TRP A 294 12.62 -5.09 0.52
C TRP A 294 12.08 -4.05 -0.46
#